data_d1d8a9bdc720e43c2efa29c82dc66abf
#
_entry.id   d1d8a9bdc720e43c2efa29c82dc66abf
#
_cell.length_a   1.000
_cell.length_b   1.000
_cell.length_c   1.000
_cell.angle_alpha   90.00
_cell.angle_beta   90.00
_cell.angle_gamma   90.00
#
_symmetry.space_group_name_H-M   'P 1'
#
loop_
_entity.id
_entity.type
_entity.pdbx_description
1 polymer ?
#
loop_
_entity_poly.entity_id
_entity_poly.type
_entity_poly.pdbx_seq_one_letter_code
_entity_poly.pdbx_strand_id
1 'polypeptide(L)'
;MVTQHTIAAPQDPRSALVELCMHYWYPVYAYVRRCGHAPDIAQDIARGFLQNLFVHFRDDAAALAQARFRAYLLACLNAFLADDWRRTPDGEMASELRHAPNNLELRYQRDNIQAQSPEAAYQRSFALEMLSRATHRLRAEARQTGHLPMYEALHKFLAVEPLAGQYEELARELGRRPLALVVALKR
;
A
#
# COMPACT_ATOMS: atom_id res chain seq x y z
N MET A 1 -18.94 25.39 -14.50
CA MET A 1 -17.79 24.83 -15.23
C MET A 1 -17.40 23.53 -14.55
N VAL A 2 -17.72 22.41 -15.17
CA VAL A 2 -17.43 21.08 -14.68
C VAL A 2 -15.97 20.80 -15.04
N THR A 3 -15.11 20.72 -14.04
CA THR A 3 -13.72 20.34 -14.23
C THR A 3 -13.67 18.86 -14.62
N GLN A 4 -13.35 18.59 -15.88
CA GLN A 4 -13.08 17.24 -16.37
C GLN A 4 -11.92 16.69 -15.55
N HIS A 5 -12.20 15.66 -14.74
CA HIS A 5 -11.18 14.80 -14.18
C HIS A 5 -10.48 14.11 -15.35
N THR A 6 -9.28 14.53 -15.65
CA THR A 6 -8.39 13.79 -16.54
C THR A 6 -8.13 12.44 -15.90
N ILE A 7 -8.88 11.43 -16.34
CA ILE A 7 -8.56 10.03 -16.05
C ILE A 7 -7.16 9.82 -16.64
N ALA A 8 -6.21 9.50 -15.77
CA ALA A 8 -4.86 9.13 -16.20
C ALA A 8 -4.96 8.07 -17.30
N ALA A 9 -4.17 8.25 -18.36
CA ALA A 9 -4.12 7.32 -19.49
C ALA A 9 -3.98 5.87 -18.97
N PRO A 10 -4.56 4.87 -19.64
CA PRO A 10 -4.42 3.48 -19.23
C PRO A 10 -2.93 3.17 -19.15
N GLN A 11 -2.47 2.87 -17.94
CA GLN A 11 -1.11 2.41 -17.71
C GLN A 11 -0.94 1.13 -18.52
N ASP A 12 0.22 0.98 -19.17
CA ASP A 12 0.59 -0.29 -19.79
C ASP A 12 0.33 -1.44 -18.80
N PRO A 13 -0.36 -2.53 -19.21
CA PRO A 13 -0.70 -3.66 -18.33
C PRO A 13 0.49 -4.18 -17.51
N ARG A 14 1.69 -4.15 -18.10
CA ARG A 14 2.93 -4.53 -17.43
C ARG A 14 3.26 -3.59 -16.27
N SER A 15 3.18 -2.28 -16.49
CA SER A 15 3.43 -1.28 -15.45
C SER A 15 2.42 -1.38 -14.31
N ALA A 16 1.14 -1.62 -14.63
CA ALA A 16 0.11 -1.83 -13.63
C ALA A 16 0.37 -3.09 -12.78
N LEU A 17 0.85 -4.16 -13.39
CA LEU A 17 1.21 -5.40 -12.69
C LEU A 17 2.42 -5.20 -11.78
N VAL A 18 3.46 -4.50 -12.25
CA VAL A 18 4.63 -4.15 -11.42
C VAL A 18 4.17 -3.32 -10.21
N GLU A 19 3.36 -2.31 -10.43
CA GLU A 19 2.82 -1.48 -9.36
C GLU A 19 2.03 -2.32 -8.35
N LEU A 20 1.20 -3.24 -8.82
CA LEU A 20 0.47 -4.16 -7.97
C LEU A 20 1.42 -5.04 -7.14
N CYS A 21 2.43 -5.65 -7.73
CA CYS A 21 3.42 -6.45 -7.02
C CYS A 21 4.12 -5.64 -5.93
N MET A 22 4.48 -4.39 -6.22
CA MET A 22 5.08 -3.48 -5.22
C MET A 22 4.15 -3.18 -4.05
N HIS A 23 2.81 -3.12 -4.29
CA HIS A 23 1.81 -2.94 -3.22
C HIS A 23 1.69 -4.14 -2.30
N TYR A 24 1.87 -5.33 -2.83
CA TYR A 24 1.74 -6.56 -2.05
C TYR A 24 3.05 -6.99 -1.41
N TRP A 25 4.17 -6.31 -1.68
CA TRP A 25 5.46 -6.70 -1.14
C TRP A 25 5.46 -6.74 0.39
N TYR A 26 5.06 -5.64 1.02
CA TYR A 26 5.03 -5.60 2.48
C TYR A 26 3.99 -6.56 3.09
N PRO A 27 2.74 -6.66 2.61
CA PRO A 27 1.79 -7.67 3.06
C PRO A 27 2.31 -9.11 2.96
N VAL A 28 2.93 -9.48 1.85
CA VAL A 28 3.54 -10.81 1.65
C VAL A 28 4.70 -11.03 2.62
N TYR A 29 5.59 -10.05 2.74
CA TYR A 29 6.69 -10.11 3.70
C TYR A 29 6.20 -10.31 5.13
N ALA A 30 5.22 -9.51 5.58
CA ALA A 30 4.67 -9.61 6.93
C ALA A 30 4.02 -10.95 7.20
N TYR A 31 3.32 -11.53 6.22
CA TYR A 31 2.78 -12.88 6.29
C TYR A 31 3.87 -13.91 6.51
N VAL A 32 4.88 -13.92 5.64
CA VAL A 32 5.99 -14.88 5.67
C VAL A 32 6.79 -14.77 6.98
N ARG A 33 7.01 -13.55 7.49
CA ARG A 33 7.61 -13.32 8.81
C ARG A 33 6.78 -13.97 9.92
N ARG A 34 5.45 -13.89 9.85
CA ARG A 34 4.53 -14.53 10.82
C ARG A 34 4.49 -16.03 10.71
N CYS A 35 4.79 -16.59 9.55
CA CYS A 35 4.99 -18.03 9.38
C CYS A 35 6.31 -18.55 10.02
N GLY A 36 7.13 -17.66 10.61
CA GLY A 36 8.32 -18.06 11.37
C GLY A 36 9.64 -17.94 10.61
N HIS A 37 9.64 -17.42 9.38
CA HIS A 37 10.86 -17.25 8.61
C HIS A 37 11.70 -16.05 9.10
N ALA A 38 13.02 -16.17 9.06
CA ALA A 38 13.95 -15.07 9.36
C ALA A 38 13.80 -13.91 8.35
N PRO A 39 14.24 -12.66 8.70
CA PRO A 39 14.02 -11.48 7.84
C PRO A 39 14.56 -11.63 6.43
N ASP A 40 15.76 -12.14 6.26
CA ASP A 40 16.42 -12.38 4.97
C ASP A 40 15.66 -13.42 4.14
N ILE A 41 15.32 -14.54 4.75
CA ILE A 41 14.54 -15.61 4.11
C ILE A 41 13.14 -15.12 3.71
N ALA A 42 12.47 -14.37 4.59
CA ALA A 42 11.15 -13.80 4.28
C ALA A 42 11.20 -12.82 3.09
N GLN A 43 12.30 -12.06 2.97
CA GLN A 43 12.52 -11.16 1.85
C GLN A 43 12.75 -11.93 0.54
N ASP A 44 13.50 -13.02 0.58
CA ASP A 44 13.76 -13.88 -0.58
C ASP A 44 12.48 -14.60 -1.04
N ILE A 45 11.70 -15.13 -0.10
CA ILE A 45 10.39 -15.74 -0.38
C ILE A 45 9.43 -14.72 -1.00
N ALA A 46 9.32 -13.52 -0.42
CA ALA A 46 8.44 -12.48 -0.95
C ALA A 46 8.84 -12.10 -2.38
N ARG A 47 10.13 -11.94 -2.65
CA ARG A 47 10.66 -11.67 -3.98
C ARG A 47 10.31 -12.78 -4.97
N GLY A 48 10.64 -14.02 -4.64
CA GLY A 48 10.37 -15.18 -5.50
C GLY A 48 8.88 -15.36 -5.79
N PHE A 49 8.02 -15.17 -4.78
CA PHE A 49 6.57 -15.22 -4.96
C PHE A 49 6.05 -14.13 -5.90
N LEU A 50 6.47 -12.87 -5.71
CA LEU A 50 6.02 -11.76 -6.55
C LEU A 50 6.55 -11.85 -7.98
N GLN A 51 7.75 -12.42 -8.18
CA GLN A 51 8.25 -12.76 -9.51
C GLN A 51 7.39 -13.81 -10.20
N ASN A 52 7.06 -14.89 -9.47
CA ASN A 52 6.19 -15.95 -9.96
C ASN A 52 4.83 -15.36 -10.37
N LEU A 53 4.25 -14.52 -9.52
CA LEU A 53 3.01 -13.80 -9.79
C LEU A 53 3.11 -12.95 -11.07
N PHE A 54 4.18 -12.19 -11.21
CA PHE A 54 4.42 -11.34 -12.39
C PHE A 54 4.48 -12.16 -13.67
N VAL A 55 5.21 -13.28 -13.67
CA VAL A 55 5.33 -14.16 -14.85
C VAL A 55 3.97 -14.75 -15.24
N HIS A 56 3.16 -15.17 -14.25
CA HIS A 56 1.85 -15.80 -14.52
C HIS A 56 0.78 -14.82 -15.00
N PHE A 57 0.81 -13.57 -14.55
CA PHE A 57 -0.24 -12.58 -14.82
C PHE A 57 0.16 -11.50 -15.83
N ARG A 58 1.37 -11.52 -16.37
CA ARG A 58 1.81 -10.48 -17.33
C ARG A 58 0.91 -10.40 -18.57
N ASP A 59 0.31 -11.53 -18.96
CA ASP A 59 -0.51 -11.65 -20.16
C ASP A 59 -2.03 -11.58 -19.86
N ASP A 60 -2.44 -11.61 -18.58
CA ASP A 60 -3.84 -11.52 -18.12
C ASP A 60 -4.01 -10.59 -16.90
N ALA A 61 -3.71 -9.33 -17.10
CA ALA A 61 -3.88 -8.31 -16.05
C ALA A 61 -5.37 -8.09 -15.67
N ALA A 62 -6.33 -8.51 -16.50
CA ALA A 62 -7.76 -8.36 -16.20
C ALA A 62 -8.21 -9.26 -15.03
N ALA A 63 -7.56 -10.41 -14.82
CA ALA A 63 -7.82 -11.28 -13.69
C ALA A 63 -7.52 -10.59 -12.34
N LEU A 64 -6.66 -9.59 -12.34
CA LEU A 64 -6.26 -8.83 -11.14
C LEU A 64 -7.31 -7.83 -10.65
N ALA A 65 -8.27 -7.45 -11.51
CA ALA A 65 -9.33 -6.50 -11.16
C ALA A 65 -10.48 -7.13 -10.35
N GLN A 66 -10.40 -8.42 -10.05
CA GLN A 66 -11.47 -9.13 -9.33
C GLN A 66 -11.52 -8.73 -7.85
N ALA A 67 -12.73 -8.52 -7.33
CA ALA A 67 -12.99 -8.12 -5.93
C ALA A 67 -12.42 -9.10 -4.88
N ARG A 68 -12.06 -10.33 -5.26
CA ARG A 68 -11.50 -11.38 -4.41
C ARG A 68 -9.99 -11.58 -4.61
N PHE A 69 -9.33 -10.73 -5.38
CA PHE A 69 -7.90 -10.91 -5.71
C PHE A 69 -7.01 -11.07 -4.47
N ARG A 70 -7.27 -10.34 -3.40
CA ARG A 70 -6.52 -10.43 -2.13
C ARG A 70 -6.57 -11.82 -1.48
N ALA A 71 -7.76 -12.44 -1.47
CA ALA A 71 -7.92 -13.78 -0.93
C ALA A 71 -7.28 -14.84 -1.85
N TYR A 72 -7.40 -14.65 -3.15
CA TYR A 72 -6.72 -15.49 -4.15
C TYR A 72 -5.20 -15.41 -3.99
N LEU A 73 -4.64 -14.21 -3.86
CA LEU A 73 -3.21 -14.02 -3.67
C LEU A 73 -2.69 -14.73 -2.42
N LEU A 74 -3.45 -14.68 -1.31
CA LEU A 74 -3.10 -15.38 -0.08
C LEU A 74 -3.12 -16.91 -0.27
N ALA A 75 -4.09 -17.43 -1.01
CA ALA A 75 -4.14 -18.85 -1.36
C ALA A 75 -2.93 -19.27 -2.21
N CYS A 76 -2.57 -18.47 -3.22
CA CYS A 76 -1.37 -18.69 -4.03
C CYS A 76 -0.09 -18.63 -3.20
N LEU A 77 0.01 -17.69 -2.25
CA LEU A 77 1.16 -17.59 -1.34
C LEU A 77 1.29 -18.82 -0.46
N ASN A 78 0.18 -19.34 0.07
CA ASN A 78 0.19 -20.58 0.85
C ASN A 78 0.63 -21.78 0.03
N ALA A 79 0.14 -21.90 -1.22
CA ALA A 79 0.58 -22.95 -2.13
C ALA A 79 2.09 -22.83 -2.44
N PHE A 80 2.56 -21.61 -2.69
CA PHE A 80 3.98 -21.33 -2.95
C PHE A 80 4.87 -21.67 -1.75
N LEU A 81 4.42 -21.42 -0.52
CA LEU A 81 5.16 -21.78 0.70
C LEU A 81 5.16 -23.30 0.97
N ALA A 82 4.10 -24.01 0.55
CA ALA A 82 4.01 -25.46 0.68
C ALA A 82 4.86 -26.20 -0.35
N ASP A 83 5.12 -25.60 -1.51
CA ASP A 83 6.00 -26.10 -2.55
C ASP A 83 7.46 -25.72 -2.26
N ASP A 84 8.40 -26.23 -3.07
CA ASP A 84 9.81 -25.86 -2.94
C ASP A 84 10.04 -24.42 -3.47
N TRP A 85 9.73 -23.43 -2.62
CA TRP A 85 9.88 -21.99 -2.94
C TRP A 85 11.31 -21.59 -3.35
N ARG A 86 12.32 -22.48 -3.12
CA ARG A 86 13.71 -22.28 -3.55
C ARG A 86 13.87 -22.44 -5.06
N ARG A 87 12.91 -23.09 -5.72
CA ARG A 87 12.87 -23.17 -7.19
C ARG A 87 12.32 -21.87 -7.74
N THR A 88 13.19 -20.96 -8.07
CA THR A 88 12.82 -19.72 -8.78
C THR A 88 12.45 -20.08 -10.22
N PRO A 89 11.30 -19.63 -10.75
CA PRO A 89 10.99 -19.82 -12.17
C PRO A 89 12.03 -19.13 -13.03
N ASP A 90 12.54 -19.81 -14.05
CA ASP A 90 13.29 -19.20 -15.14
C ASP A 90 12.33 -18.31 -15.95
N GLY A 91 12.39 -17.01 -15.74
CA GLY A 91 11.53 -16.04 -16.40
C GLY A 91 12.10 -14.63 -16.39
N GLU A 92 11.67 -13.83 -17.37
CA GLU A 92 12.03 -12.42 -17.44
C GLU A 92 11.41 -11.65 -16.28
N MET A 93 12.26 -11.25 -15.33
CA MET A 93 11.86 -10.45 -14.17
C MET A 93 11.81 -8.97 -14.52
N ALA A 94 10.75 -8.29 -14.09
CA ALA A 94 10.74 -6.84 -14.13
C ALA A 94 11.89 -6.29 -13.25
N SER A 95 12.64 -5.34 -13.79
CA SER A 95 13.83 -4.78 -13.14
C SER A 95 13.50 -4.22 -11.74
N GLU A 96 12.29 -3.69 -11.58
CA GLU A 96 11.76 -3.11 -10.37
C GLU A 96 11.57 -4.14 -9.25
N LEU A 97 11.30 -5.40 -9.60
CA LEU A 97 11.11 -6.49 -8.64
C LEU A 97 12.43 -7.16 -8.21
N ARG A 98 13.57 -6.72 -8.75
CA ARG A 98 14.88 -7.27 -8.37
C ARG A 98 15.28 -6.87 -6.95
N HIS A 99 14.83 -5.71 -6.50
CA HIS A 99 15.22 -5.15 -5.21
C HIS A 99 13.98 -5.01 -4.31
N ALA A 100 14.05 -5.63 -3.14
CA ALA A 100 13.02 -5.46 -2.13
C ALA A 100 12.97 -3.99 -1.66
N PRO A 101 11.79 -3.48 -1.29
CA PRO A 101 11.69 -2.19 -0.63
C PRO A 101 12.57 -2.12 0.61
N ASN A 102 13.20 -0.96 0.82
CA ASN A 102 14.04 -0.74 1.99
C ASN A 102 13.21 -0.78 3.29
N ASN A 103 13.84 -1.18 4.39
CA ASN A 103 13.31 -1.10 5.75
C ASN A 103 12.05 -1.96 6.03
N LEU A 104 11.84 -3.05 5.32
CA LEU A 104 10.70 -3.95 5.55
C LEU A 104 10.63 -4.45 7.00
N GLU A 105 11.76 -4.88 7.57
CA GLU A 105 11.82 -5.37 8.94
C GLU A 105 11.57 -4.27 9.97
N LEU A 106 12.14 -3.08 9.79
CA LEU A 106 11.87 -1.93 10.67
C LEU A 106 10.38 -1.57 10.63
N ARG A 107 9.76 -1.62 9.45
CA ARG A 107 8.33 -1.39 9.29
C ARG A 107 7.51 -2.47 10.00
N TYR A 108 7.87 -3.73 9.85
CA TYR A 108 7.22 -4.87 10.49
C TYR A 108 7.25 -4.76 12.02
N GLN A 109 8.40 -4.36 12.60
CA GLN A 109 8.55 -4.12 14.03
C GLN A 109 7.72 -2.92 14.50
N ARG A 110 7.80 -1.79 13.78
CA ARG A 110 7.04 -0.57 14.12
C ARG A 110 5.52 -0.81 14.08
N ASP A 111 5.04 -1.53 13.09
CA ASP A 111 3.60 -1.75 12.89
C ASP A 111 3.04 -2.79 13.89
N ASN A 112 3.87 -3.33 14.78
CA ASN A 112 3.54 -4.27 15.85
C ASN A 112 2.67 -5.46 15.39
N ILE A 113 3.09 -6.07 14.29
CA ILE A 113 2.37 -7.17 13.62
C ILE A 113 2.68 -8.53 14.27
N GLN A 114 3.74 -8.61 15.09
CA GLN A 114 4.30 -9.86 15.63
C GLN A 114 3.31 -10.65 16.51
N ALA A 115 2.37 -9.97 17.17
CA ALA A 115 1.40 -10.60 18.07
C ALA A 115 0.17 -11.19 17.35
N GLN A 116 0.10 -11.06 16.01
CA GLN A 116 -1.06 -11.46 15.21
C GLN A 116 -0.86 -12.85 14.55
N SER A 117 -1.95 -13.49 14.12
CA SER A 117 -1.85 -14.65 13.23
C SER A 117 -1.26 -14.22 11.86
N PRO A 118 -0.70 -15.15 11.06
CA PRO A 118 -0.20 -14.82 9.72
C PRO A 118 -1.25 -14.13 8.85
N GLU A 119 -2.49 -14.61 8.85
CA GLU A 119 -3.60 -14.05 8.07
C GLU A 119 -3.98 -12.64 8.55
N ALA A 120 -4.06 -12.43 9.86
CA ALA A 120 -4.33 -11.12 10.45
C ALA A 120 -3.20 -10.12 10.16
N ALA A 121 -1.94 -10.58 10.19
CA ALA A 121 -0.78 -9.79 9.80
C ALA A 121 -0.85 -9.36 8.33
N TYR A 122 -1.22 -10.26 7.43
CA TYR A 122 -1.42 -9.97 6.01
C TYR A 122 -2.51 -8.91 5.80
N GLN A 123 -3.67 -9.09 6.41
CA GLN A 123 -4.80 -8.16 6.27
C GLN A 123 -4.47 -6.77 6.83
N ARG A 124 -3.84 -6.72 8.02
CA ARG A 124 -3.44 -5.46 8.66
C ARG A 124 -2.38 -4.73 7.84
N SER A 125 -1.33 -5.43 7.40
CA SER A 125 -0.26 -4.81 6.62
C SER A 125 -0.76 -4.30 5.27
N PHE A 126 -1.71 -5.00 4.64
CA PHE A 126 -2.38 -4.51 3.44
C PHE A 126 -3.18 -3.23 3.70
N ALA A 127 -3.97 -3.18 4.80
CA ALA A 127 -4.71 -1.99 5.16
C ALA A 127 -3.79 -0.79 5.42
N LEU A 128 -2.68 -1.01 6.13
CA LEU A 128 -1.65 0.02 6.38
C LEU A 128 -0.99 0.49 5.08
N GLU A 129 -0.75 -0.41 4.13
CA GLU A 129 -0.23 -0.04 2.81
C GLU A 129 -1.21 0.85 2.05
N MET A 130 -2.48 0.48 2.03
CA MET A 130 -3.53 1.28 1.38
C MET A 130 -3.67 2.66 2.00
N LEU A 131 -3.65 2.77 3.33
CA LEU A 131 -3.69 4.06 4.04
C LEU A 131 -2.47 4.92 3.75
N SER A 132 -1.28 4.32 3.77
CA SER A 132 -0.03 5.02 3.43
C SER A 132 -0.10 5.62 2.04
N ARG A 133 -0.57 4.86 1.07
CA ARG A 133 -0.67 5.31 -0.33
C ARG A 133 -1.73 6.38 -0.53
N ALA A 134 -2.90 6.21 0.10
CA ALA A 134 -3.96 7.21 0.05
C ALA A 134 -3.47 8.56 0.61
N THR A 135 -2.77 8.53 1.74
CA THR A 135 -2.19 9.74 2.35
C THR A 135 -1.09 10.36 1.49
N HIS A 136 -0.22 9.55 0.89
CA HIS A 136 0.80 10.06 -0.04
C HIS A 136 0.18 10.71 -1.28
N ARG A 137 -0.84 10.08 -1.86
CA ARG A 137 -1.57 10.61 -3.01
C ARG A 137 -2.27 11.92 -2.67
N LEU A 138 -2.98 11.96 -1.54
CA LEU A 138 -3.65 13.17 -1.07
C LEU A 138 -2.66 14.32 -0.83
N ARG A 139 -1.48 14.02 -0.25
CA ARG A 139 -0.42 15.02 -0.05
C ARG A 139 0.12 15.54 -1.38
N ALA A 140 0.32 14.67 -2.35
CA ALA A 140 0.80 15.06 -3.69
C ALA A 140 -0.22 15.95 -4.39
N GLU A 141 -1.50 15.61 -4.33
CA GLU A 141 -2.60 16.41 -4.87
C GLU A 141 -2.70 17.78 -4.16
N ALA A 142 -2.63 17.80 -2.83
CA ALA A 142 -2.62 19.04 -2.07
C ALA A 142 -1.44 19.96 -2.45
N ARG A 143 -0.27 19.37 -2.74
CA ARG A 143 0.90 20.12 -3.23
C ARG A 143 0.64 20.72 -4.61
N GLN A 144 0.09 19.94 -5.54
CA GLN A 144 -0.19 20.39 -6.91
C GLN A 144 -1.26 21.48 -6.96
N THR A 145 -2.23 21.42 -6.05
CA THR A 145 -3.36 22.39 -5.99
C THR A 145 -3.09 23.57 -5.06
N GLY A 146 -1.89 23.68 -4.46
CA GLY A 146 -1.54 24.78 -3.54
C GLY A 146 -2.19 24.67 -2.15
N HIS A 147 -2.73 23.52 -1.79
CA HIS A 147 -3.41 23.27 -0.52
C HIS A 147 -2.54 22.51 0.51
N LEU A 148 -1.22 22.40 0.26
CA LEU A 148 -0.31 21.67 1.14
C LEU A 148 -0.33 22.13 2.60
N PRO A 149 -0.33 23.45 2.93
CA PRO A 149 -0.42 23.89 4.32
C PRO A 149 -1.69 23.42 5.03
N MET A 150 -2.82 23.40 4.32
CA MET A 150 -4.08 22.90 4.85
C MET A 150 -4.02 21.38 5.09
N TYR A 151 -3.45 20.62 4.16
CA TYR A 151 -3.22 19.19 4.33
C TYR A 151 -2.34 18.90 5.57
N GLU A 152 -1.21 19.59 5.70
CA GLU A 152 -0.27 19.38 6.81
C GLU A 152 -0.87 19.73 8.17
N ALA A 153 -1.78 20.71 8.22
CA ALA A 153 -2.51 21.05 9.43
C ALA A 153 -3.61 20.02 9.80
N LEU A 154 -4.28 19.46 8.79
CA LEU A 154 -5.46 18.60 8.98
C LEU A 154 -5.15 17.10 8.97
N HIS A 155 -4.05 16.62 8.37
CA HIS A 155 -3.80 15.19 8.18
C HIS A 155 -3.79 14.38 9.49
N LYS A 156 -3.37 14.98 10.60
CA LYS A 156 -3.39 14.34 11.93
C LYS A 156 -4.81 14.00 12.41
N PHE A 157 -5.82 14.71 11.90
CA PHE A 157 -7.22 14.50 12.23
C PHE A 157 -7.93 13.49 11.32
N LEU A 158 -7.24 12.89 10.37
CA LEU A 158 -7.80 11.80 9.57
C LEU A 158 -8.07 10.53 10.41
N ALA A 159 -7.33 10.36 11.49
CA ALA A 159 -7.44 9.20 12.40
C ALA A 159 -7.97 9.55 13.79
N VAL A 160 -7.98 10.83 14.18
CA VAL A 160 -8.37 11.28 15.52
C VAL A 160 -9.28 12.51 15.38
N GLU A 161 -10.43 12.46 16.02
CA GLU A 161 -11.36 13.59 15.99
C GLU A 161 -10.76 14.81 16.73
N PRO A 162 -10.81 16.02 16.14
CA PRO A 162 -10.30 17.23 16.77
C PRO A 162 -11.05 17.54 18.05
N LEU A 163 -10.33 17.99 19.07
CA LEU A 163 -10.92 18.50 20.32
C LEU A 163 -11.59 19.86 20.09
N ALA A 164 -12.48 20.23 21.02
CA ALA A 164 -13.14 21.54 21.01
C ALA A 164 -12.09 22.68 20.99
N GLY A 165 -12.28 23.66 20.10
CA GLY A 165 -11.38 24.80 19.92
C GLY A 165 -10.23 24.59 18.93
N GLN A 166 -9.88 23.36 18.58
CA GLN A 166 -8.75 23.10 17.65
C GLN A 166 -9.05 23.56 16.20
N TYR A 167 -10.30 23.50 15.76
CA TYR A 167 -10.67 24.04 14.45
C TYR A 167 -10.56 25.55 14.40
N GLU A 168 -10.92 26.26 15.47
CA GLU A 168 -10.81 27.70 15.59
C GLU A 168 -9.35 28.17 15.59
N GLU A 169 -8.48 27.45 16.29
CA GLU A 169 -7.05 27.72 16.33
C GLU A 169 -6.41 27.54 14.95
N LEU A 170 -6.62 26.37 14.32
CA LEU A 170 -6.13 26.09 12.98
C LEU A 170 -6.69 27.06 11.92
N ALA A 171 -7.95 27.45 12.05
CA ALA A 171 -8.58 28.41 11.15
C ALA A 171 -7.89 29.77 11.23
N ARG A 172 -7.49 30.19 12.42
CA ARG A 172 -6.74 31.43 12.64
C ARG A 172 -5.34 31.35 12.02
N GLU A 173 -4.63 30.23 12.26
CA GLU A 173 -3.29 30.00 11.68
C GLU A 173 -3.30 29.98 10.14
N LEU A 174 -4.32 29.37 9.55
CA LEU A 174 -4.44 29.21 8.11
C LEU A 174 -5.16 30.39 7.40
N GLY A 175 -5.64 31.40 8.16
CA GLY A 175 -6.43 32.50 7.62
C GLY A 175 -7.74 32.04 6.96
N ARG A 176 -8.37 30.99 7.49
CA ARG A 176 -9.58 30.37 6.96
C ARG A 176 -10.73 30.41 7.98
N ARG A 177 -11.94 30.10 7.51
CA ARG A 177 -13.09 29.95 8.42
C ARG A 177 -13.11 28.54 9.01
N PRO A 178 -13.44 28.34 10.32
CA PRO A 178 -13.48 27.01 10.94
C PRO A 178 -14.35 26.02 10.17
N LEU A 179 -15.51 26.44 9.68
CA LEU A 179 -16.40 25.61 8.88
C LEU A 179 -15.74 25.08 7.59
N ALA A 180 -14.87 25.87 6.96
CA ALA A 180 -14.13 25.44 5.77
C ALA A 180 -13.18 24.27 6.08
N LEU A 181 -12.55 24.24 7.26
CA LEU A 181 -11.70 23.15 7.71
C LEU A 181 -12.50 21.87 8.00
N VAL A 182 -13.67 22.01 8.65
CA VAL A 182 -14.58 20.88 8.89
C VAL A 182 -15.03 20.24 7.59
N VAL A 183 -15.39 21.06 6.60
CA VAL A 183 -15.81 20.56 5.27
C VAL A 183 -14.63 19.89 4.54
N ALA A 184 -13.42 20.47 4.62
CA ALA A 184 -12.23 19.89 4.00
C ALA A 184 -11.87 18.53 4.60
N LEU A 185 -12.02 18.35 5.92
CA LEU A 185 -11.71 17.09 6.60
C LEU A 185 -12.75 16.00 6.31
N LYS A 186 -14.02 16.36 6.08
CA LYS A 186 -15.12 15.41 5.84
C LYS A 186 -15.33 15.05 4.37
N ARG A 187 -14.64 15.71 3.45
CA ARG A 187 -14.77 15.50 2.01
C ARG A 187 -13.75 14.52 1.48
#